data_4ebf15e29cfe5115bcd5091328fb8fc3
#
_entry.id   4ebf15e29cfe5115bcd5091328fb8fc3
#
_cell.length_a   1.000
_cell.length_b   1.000
_cell.length_c   1.000
_cell.angle_alpha   90.00
_cell.angle_beta   90.00
_cell.angle_gamma   90.00
#
_symmetry.space_group_name_H-M   'P 1'
#
loop_
_entity.id
_entity.type
_entity.pdbx_description
1 polymer ?
#
loop_
_entity_poly.entity_id
_entity_poly.type
_entity_poly.pdbx_seq_one_letter_code
_entity_poly.pdbx_strand_id
1 'polypeptide(L)'
;RVVQVLSRRTKNNPVLIGEPGVGKTAVVEGLAQRIVAGDVPESLRDKRLISLDVSSMVAGAKYRGEFEERLKAVLAEIARSDGQIITFIDELHTVVGAGGGSEGAMDAGNMLKPMLARGELRMVGATTLDEYRENIEKDPALERRFQQVFVGEPSVEDTVAILRGIAPKYEAHHKVTISDGALVAAATLSNRYITGRQLPDKAIDLIDEAASRLRMELDSSPVEIDELRR
;
A
#
# COMPACT_ATOMS: atom_id res chain seq x y z
N ARG A 1 9.23 -9.11 -10.60
CA ARG A 1 8.07 -9.71 -11.25
C ARG A 1 6.99 -8.68 -11.59
N VAL A 2 6.68 -7.73 -10.72
CA VAL A 2 5.70 -6.64 -10.99
C VAL A 2 6.05 -5.89 -12.27
N VAL A 3 7.31 -5.45 -12.42
CA VAL A 3 7.81 -4.77 -13.62
C VAL A 3 7.61 -5.64 -14.87
N GLN A 4 7.90 -6.92 -14.75
CA GLN A 4 7.74 -7.88 -15.85
C GLN A 4 6.28 -8.01 -16.28
N VAL A 5 5.34 -8.08 -15.36
CA VAL A 5 3.91 -8.13 -15.65
C VAL A 5 3.43 -6.84 -16.31
N LEU A 6 3.81 -5.68 -15.77
CA LEU A 6 3.47 -4.38 -16.34
C LEU A 6 3.98 -4.19 -17.77
N SER A 7 5.04 -4.90 -18.14
CA SER A 7 5.63 -4.84 -19.50
C SER A 7 4.96 -5.75 -20.50
N ARG A 8 3.98 -6.56 -20.11
CA ARG A 8 3.25 -7.45 -21.01
C ARG A 8 2.25 -6.69 -21.88
N ARG A 9 1.83 -7.32 -22.97
CA ARG A 9 0.77 -6.81 -23.86
C ARG A 9 -0.63 -7.14 -23.33
N THR A 10 -0.77 -8.27 -22.67
CA THR A 10 -2.03 -8.78 -22.12
C THR A 10 -1.81 -9.19 -20.67
N LYS A 11 -2.89 -9.21 -19.88
CA LYS A 11 -2.83 -9.58 -18.46
C LYS A 11 -1.71 -8.80 -17.74
N ASN A 12 -1.68 -7.51 -18.03
CA ASN A 12 -0.57 -6.62 -17.67
C ASN A 12 -0.84 -5.77 -16.42
N ASN A 13 -1.90 -6.09 -15.68
CA ASN A 13 -2.20 -5.45 -14.40
C ASN A 13 -1.85 -6.42 -13.26
N PRO A 14 -0.72 -6.23 -12.57
CA PRO A 14 -0.35 -7.09 -11.47
C PRO A 14 -1.25 -6.85 -10.26
N VAL A 15 -1.65 -7.93 -9.61
CA VAL A 15 -2.32 -7.88 -8.30
C VAL A 15 -1.40 -8.53 -7.28
N LEU A 16 -0.97 -7.75 -6.31
CA LEU A 16 -0.16 -8.21 -5.20
C LEU A 16 -1.04 -9.00 -4.23
N ILE A 17 -0.75 -10.27 -4.08
CA ILE A 17 -1.48 -11.20 -3.22
C ILE A 17 -0.63 -11.54 -2.01
N GLY A 18 -1.13 -11.25 -0.82
CA GLY A 18 -0.44 -11.58 0.42
C GLY A 18 -1.28 -11.27 1.64
N GLU A 19 -0.91 -11.88 2.76
CA GLU A 19 -1.52 -11.59 4.04
C GLU A 19 -1.36 -10.12 4.43
N PRO A 20 -2.26 -9.57 5.24
CA PRO A 20 -2.10 -8.21 5.74
C PRO A 20 -0.77 -8.05 6.49
N GLY A 21 -0.05 -6.98 6.20
CA GLY A 21 1.19 -6.67 6.90
C GLY A 21 2.48 -7.27 6.32
N VAL A 22 2.42 -7.97 5.17
CA VAL A 22 3.62 -8.55 4.53
C VAL A 22 4.43 -7.55 3.69
N GLY A 23 3.93 -6.31 3.54
CA GLY A 23 4.66 -5.26 2.83
C GLY A 23 4.26 -5.08 1.36
N LYS A 24 3.01 -5.34 1.00
CA LYS A 24 2.50 -5.10 -0.36
C LYS A 24 2.66 -3.65 -0.80
N THR A 25 2.37 -2.70 0.07
CA THR A 25 2.56 -1.27 -0.19
C THR A 25 4.05 -0.92 -0.38
N ALA A 26 4.94 -1.53 0.37
CA ALA A 26 6.38 -1.33 0.21
C ALA A 26 6.90 -1.77 -1.17
N VAL A 27 6.32 -2.81 -1.75
CA VAL A 27 6.62 -3.24 -3.14
C VAL A 27 6.27 -2.14 -4.13
N VAL A 28 5.14 -1.48 -3.95
CA VAL A 28 4.68 -0.39 -4.82
C VAL A 28 5.55 0.86 -4.65
N GLU A 29 5.92 1.20 -3.43
CA GLU A 29 6.87 2.29 -3.16
C GLU A 29 8.23 2.02 -3.81
N GLY A 30 8.72 0.79 -3.73
CA GLY A 30 9.95 0.38 -4.40
C GLY A 30 9.85 0.48 -5.92
N LEU A 31 8.71 0.14 -6.50
CA LEU A 31 8.45 0.32 -7.93
C LEU A 31 8.50 1.79 -8.32
N ALA A 32 7.86 2.66 -7.54
CA ALA A 32 7.86 4.10 -7.80
C ALA A 32 9.29 4.69 -7.77
N GLN A 33 10.10 4.29 -6.81
CA GLN A 33 11.50 4.69 -6.72
C GLN A 33 12.33 4.24 -7.93
N ARG A 34 12.12 3.03 -8.40
CA ARG A 34 12.80 2.51 -9.60
C ARG A 34 12.40 3.26 -10.86
N ILE A 35 11.12 3.64 -11.00
CA ILE A 35 10.65 4.44 -12.13
C ILE A 35 11.31 5.84 -12.11
N VAL A 36 11.35 6.49 -10.96
CA VAL A 36 11.99 7.81 -10.80
C VAL A 36 13.49 7.73 -11.10
N ALA A 37 14.16 6.68 -10.67
CA ALA A 37 15.59 6.46 -10.93
C ALA A 37 15.88 6.03 -12.39
N GLY A 38 14.86 5.71 -13.19
CA GLY A 38 15.03 5.18 -14.53
C GLY A 38 15.51 3.73 -14.58
N ASP A 39 15.51 3.03 -13.45
CA ASP A 39 15.89 1.62 -13.33
C ASP A 39 14.72 0.69 -13.67
N VAL A 40 14.16 0.87 -14.84
CA VAL A 40 13.04 0.10 -15.38
C VAL A 40 13.20 -0.05 -16.90
N PRO A 41 12.55 -1.05 -17.51
CA PRO A 41 12.49 -1.15 -18.98
C PRO A 41 11.95 0.13 -19.61
N GLU A 42 12.32 0.37 -20.87
CA GLU A 42 11.92 1.57 -21.62
C GLU A 42 10.40 1.77 -21.62
N SER A 43 9.63 0.68 -21.67
CA SER A 43 8.16 0.71 -21.64
C SER A 43 7.57 1.30 -20.35
N LEU A 44 8.34 1.37 -19.27
CA LEU A 44 7.94 1.93 -17.98
C LEU A 44 8.67 3.23 -17.62
N ARG A 45 9.60 3.67 -18.46
CA ARG A 45 10.27 4.96 -18.23
C ARG A 45 9.28 6.10 -18.34
N ASP A 46 9.50 7.11 -17.51
CA ASP A 46 8.69 8.33 -17.46
C ASP A 46 7.21 8.11 -17.13
N LYS A 47 6.84 6.90 -16.69
CA LYS A 47 5.50 6.64 -16.17
C LYS A 47 5.33 7.31 -14.80
N ARG A 48 4.11 7.68 -14.50
CA ARG A 48 3.72 8.21 -13.19
C ARG A 48 2.94 7.13 -12.45
N LEU A 49 3.35 6.85 -11.22
CA LEU A 49 2.62 5.95 -10.33
C LEU A 49 1.84 6.80 -9.33
N ILE A 50 0.52 6.67 -9.35
CA ILE A 50 -0.38 7.35 -8.43
C ILE A 50 -1.15 6.35 -7.59
N SER A 51 -1.40 6.69 -6.33
CA SER A 51 -2.28 5.92 -5.46
C SER A 51 -3.69 6.49 -5.50
N LEU A 52 -4.66 5.65 -5.80
CA LEU A 52 -6.08 6.01 -5.80
C LEU A 52 -6.72 5.43 -4.54
N ASP A 53 -6.99 6.29 -3.58
CA ASP A 53 -7.68 5.94 -2.34
C ASP A 53 -9.17 6.26 -2.45
N VAL A 54 -9.93 5.27 -2.92
CA VAL A 54 -11.37 5.40 -3.12
C VAL A 54 -12.10 5.60 -1.78
N SER A 55 -11.66 4.93 -0.73
CA SER A 55 -12.28 5.05 0.60
C SER A 55 -12.18 6.47 1.15
N SER A 56 -11.01 7.10 1.02
CA SER A 56 -10.81 8.50 1.41
C SER A 56 -11.63 9.47 0.56
N MET A 57 -11.80 9.18 -0.73
CA MET A 57 -12.64 10.00 -1.61
C MET A 57 -14.12 9.93 -1.21
N VAL A 58 -14.61 8.75 -0.83
CA VAL A 58 -15.97 8.57 -0.31
C VAL A 58 -16.16 9.33 1.01
N ALA A 59 -15.22 9.17 1.95
CA ALA A 59 -15.27 9.81 3.26
C ALA A 59 -15.18 11.34 3.18
N GLY A 60 -14.45 11.88 2.22
CA GLY A 60 -14.28 13.31 2.01
C GLY A 60 -15.42 13.98 1.23
N ALA A 61 -16.33 13.21 0.66
CA ALA A 61 -17.46 13.74 -0.10
C ALA A 61 -18.64 14.07 0.82
N LYS A 62 -19.29 15.21 0.58
CA LYS A 62 -20.48 15.64 1.34
C LYS A 62 -21.73 14.87 0.93
N TYR A 63 -21.76 14.42 -0.33
CA TYR A 63 -22.88 13.66 -0.91
C TYR A 63 -22.34 12.78 -2.05
N ARG A 64 -23.14 11.78 -2.43
CA ARG A 64 -22.76 10.77 -3.44
C ARG A 64 -22.33 11.37 -4.78
N GLY A 65 -23.07 12.37 -5.28
CA GLY A 65 -22.78 13.03 -6.54
C GLY A 65 -21.41 13.70 -6.56
N GLU A 66 -20.97 14.28 -5.45
CA GLU A 66 -19.63 14.88 -5.32
C GLU A 66 -18.53 13.83 -5.45
N PHE A 67 -18.69 12.67 -4.82
CA PHE A 67 -17.78 11.55 -4.96
C PHE A 67 -17.68 11.06 -6.41
N GLU A 68 -18.82 10.85 -7.06
CA GLU A 68 -18.89 10.41 -8.45
C GLU A 68 -18.22 11.40 -9.40
N GLU A 69 -18.46 12.70 -9.23
CA GLU A 69 -17.82 13.75 -10.03
C GLU A 69 -16.30 13.78 -9.85
N ARG A 70 -15.83 13.67 -8.62
CA ARG A 70 -14.38 13.61 -8.31
C ARG A 70 -13.73 12.40 -8.95
N LEU A 71 -14.33 11.23 -8.81
CA LEU A 71 -13.80 10.00 -9.39
C LEU A 71 -13.81 10.07 -10.92
N LYS A 72 -14.87 10.56 -11.54
CA LYS A 72 -14.94 10.77 -13.00
C LYS A 72 -13.82 11.69 -13.49
N ALA A 73 -13.56 12.79 -12.79
CA ALA A 73 -12.52 13.73 -13.16
C ALA A 73 -11.13 13.08 -13.12
N VAL A 74 -10.83 12.32 -12.06
CA VAL A 74 -9.56 11.59 -11.93
C VAL A 74 -9.42 10.53 -13.03
N LEU A 75 -10.45 9.73 -13.27
CA LEU A 75 -10.42 8.67 -14.28
C LEU A 75 -10.31 9.25 -15.70
N ALA A 76 -10.96 10.38 -15.98
CA ALA A 76 -10.82 11.06 -17.26
C ALA A 76 -9.39 11.55 -17.50
N GLU A 77 -8.72 12.04 -16.48
CA GLU A 77 -7.32 12.44 -16.57
C GLU A 77 -6.39 11.25 -16.79
N ILE A 78 -6.64 10.14 -16.11
CA ILE A 78 -5.90 8.88 -16.32
C ILE A 78 -6.08 8.39 -17.77
N ALA A 79 -7.30 8.37 -18.27
CA ALA A 79 -7.59 7.96 -19.66
C ALA A 79 -6.88 8.86 -20.69
N ARG A 80 -6.89 10.19 -20.47
CA ARG A 80 -6.20 11.15 -21.33
C ARG A 80 -4.68 11.02 -21.34
N SER A 81 -4.10 10.45 -20.29
CA SER A 81 -2.66 10.22 -20.20
C SER A 81 -2.13 9.18 -21.18
N ASP A 82 -3.02 8.42 -21.81
CA ASP A 82 -2.69 7.36 -22.77
C ASP A 82 -1.64 6.36 -22.25
N GLY A 83 -1.90 5.83 -21.08
CA GLY A 83 -1.04 4.83 -20.44
C GLY A 83 0.20 5.39 -19.73
N GLN A 84 0.35 6.71 -19.61
CA GLN A 84 1.46 7.32 -18.85
C GLN A 84 1.28 7.20 -17.33
N ILE A 85 0.06 7.01 -16.87
CA ILE A 85 -0.26 6.87 -15.46
C ILE A 85 -0.53 5.40 -15.14
N ILE A 86 0.17 4.89 -14.13
CA ILE A 86 -0.11 3.59 -13.50
C ILE A 86 -0.78 3.87 -12.16
N THR A 87 -1.94 3.31 -11.95
CA THR A 87 -2.76 3.55 -10.74
C THR A 87 -2.55 2.42 -9.75
N PHE A 88 -2.21 2.73 -8.50
CA PHE A 88 -2.20 1.76 -7.43
C PHE A 88 -3.51 1.82 -6.64
N ILE A 89 -4.15 0.68 -6.43
CA ILE A 89 -5.34 0.54 -5.61
C ILE A 89 -5.09 -0.54 -4.55
N ASP A 90 -5.01 -0.10 -3.31
CA ASP A 90 -4.96 -1.02 -2.17
C ASP A 90 -6.37 -1.58 -1.87
N GLU A 91 -6.42 -2.75 -1.28
CA GLU A 91 -7.68 -3.46 -1.01
C GLU A 91 -8.60 -3.49 -2.25
N LEU A 92 -8.05 -3.92 -3.38
CA LEU A 92 -8.70 -3.90 -4.69
C LEU A 92 -10.10 -4.53 -4.67
N HIS A 93 -10.32 -5.56 -3.87
CA HIS A 93 -11.60 -6.24 -3.70
C HIS A 93 -12.73 -5.31 -3.25
N THR A 94 -12.43 -4.23 -2.52
CA THR A 94 -13.43 -3.27 -2.08
C THR A 94 -13.99 -2.42 -3.21
N VAL A 95 -13.26 -2.31 -4.30
CA VAL A 95 -13.59 -1.43 -5.44
C VAL A 95 -14.19 -2.19 -6.62
N VAL A 96 -13.70 -3.40 -6.89
CA VAL A 96 -14.09 -4.17 -8.08
C VAL A 96 -14.93 -5.41 -7.78
N GLY A 97 -15.07 -5.77 -6.49
CA GLY A 97 -15.81 -6.95 -6.08
C GLY A 97 -17.32 -6.79 -6.18
N ALA A 98 -18.01 -7.90 -6.47
CA ALA A 98 -19.47 -7.93 -6.45
C ALA A 98 -19.99 -8.02 -5.01
N GLY A 99 -20.64 -6.98 -4.52
CA GLY A 99 -21.54 -7.05 -3.36
C GLY A 99 -20.94 -6.85 -1.98
N GLY A 100 -19.74 -6.35 -1.83
CA GLY A 100 -19.05 -6.25 -0.53
C GLY A 100 -18.66 -4.86 -0.05
N GLY A 101 -19.25 -3.79 -0.56
CA GLY A 101 -18.82 -2.45 -0.19
C GLY A 101 -19.95 -1.47 0.09
N SER A 102 -19.60 -0.29 0.58
CA SER A 102 -20.47 0.85 0.61
C SER A 102 -21.01 1.15 -0.81
N GLU A 103 -22.13 1.84 -0.92
CA GLU A 103 -22.66 2.27 -2.23
C GLU A 103 -21.60 2.99 -3.08
N GLY A 104 -20.74 3.80 -2.47
CA GLY A 104 -19.65 4.49 -3.15
C GLY A 104 -18.61 3.54 -3.75
N ALA A 105 -18.27 2.43 -3.09
CA ALA A 105 -17.37 1.41 -3.63
C ALA A 105 -17.99 0.68 -4.84
N MET A 106 -19.29 0.40 -4.82
CA MET A 106 -20.01 -0.15 -5.96
C MET A 106 -20.00 0.79 -7.16
N ASP A 107 -20.18 2.08 -6.94
CA ASP A 107 -20.11 3.09 -7.99
C ASP A 107 -18.71 3.18 -8.61
N ALA A 108 -17.67 3.11 -7.77
CA ALA A 108 -16.30 3.07 -8.23
C ALA A 108 -16.02 1.84 -9.12
N GLY A 109 -16.49 0.67 -8.72
CA GLY A 109 -16.39 -0.56 -9.52
C GLY A 109 -17.08 -0.42 -10.89
N ASN A 110 -18.25 0.16 -10.92
CA ASN A 110 -18.99 0.39 -12.16
C ASN A 110 -18.30 1.35 -13.13
N MET A 111 -17.47 2.26 -12.61
CA MET A 111 -16.66 3.18 -13.44
C MET A 111 -15.33 2.53 -13.87
N LEU A 112 -14.69 1.76 -13.01
CA LEU A 112 -13.36 1.18 -13.24
C LEU A 112 -13.40 -0.05 -14.16
N LYS A 113 -14.39 -0.91 -14.00
CA LYS A 113 -14.50 -2.15 -14.81
C LYS A 113 -14.53 -1.89 -16.32
N PRO A 114 -15.32 -0.95 -16.86
CA PRO A 114 -15.28 -0.66 -18.29
C PRO A 114 -13.93 -0.16 -18.77
N MET A 115 -13.24 0.66 -17.99
CA MET A 115 -11.91 1.16 -18.34
C MET A 115 -10.86 0.05 -18.37
N LEU A 116 -10.91 -0.88 -17.42
CA LEU A 116 -10.08 -2.07 -17.42
C LEU A 116 -10.36 -2.94 -18.65
N ALA A 117 -11.62 -3.16 -18.97
CA ALA A 117 -12.04 -3.96 -20.12
C ALA A 117 -11.56 -3.37 -21.46
N ARG A 118 -11.52 -2.05 -21.57
CA ARG A 118 -11.03 -1.34 -22.77
C ARG A 118 -9.52 -1.13 -22.79
N GLY A 119 -8.80 -1.51 -21.72
CA GLY A 119 -7.36 -1.28 -21.60
C GLY A 119 -6.96 0.19 -21.38
N GLU A 120 -7.89 1.04 -20.99
CA GLU A 120 -7.66 2.47 -20.71
C GLU A 120 -7.04 2.71 -19.33
N LEU A 121 -7.11 1.73 -18.43
CA LEU A 121 -6.59 1.80 -17.08
C LEU A 121 -5.48 0.78 -16.90
N ARG A 122 -4.27 1.25 -16.60
CA ARG A 122 -3.16 0.42 -16.12
C ARG A 122 -3.09 0.55 -14.61
N MET A 123 -3.06 -0.60 -13.92
CA MET A 123 -3.09 -0.57 -12.47
C MET A 123 -2.23 -1.67 -11.85
N VAL A 124 -1.85 -1.41 -10.61
CA VAL A 124 -1.33 -2.39 -9.66
C VAL A 124 -2.33 -2.46 -8.52
N GLY A 125 -2.86 -3.63 -8.27
CA GLY A 125 -3.77 -3.87 -7.14
C GLY A 125 -3.06 -4.58 -6.00
N ALA A 126 -3.64 -4.52 -4.82
CA ALA A 126 -3.22 -5.31 -3.66
C ALA A 126 -4.44 -5.86 -2.94
N THR A 127 -4.38 -7.13 -2.56
CA THR A 127 -5.46 -7.82 -1.84
C THR A 127 -4.94 -9.09 -1.17
N THR A 128 -5.80 -9.80 -0.47
CA THR A 128 -5.50 -11.14 0.04
C THR A 128 -5.91 -12.21 -0.99
N LEU A 129 -5.44 -13.45 -0.81
CA LEU A 129 -5.79 -14.55 -1.70
C LEU A 129 -7.29 -14.88 -1.64
N ASP A 130 -7.87 -14.89 -0.45
CA ASP A 130 -9.28 -15.20 -0.27
C ASP A 130 -10.18 -14.15 -0.93
N GLU A 131 -9.88 -12.88 -0.73
CA GLU A 131 -10.60 -11.77 -1.37
C GLU A 131 -10.45 -11.78 -2.89
N TYR A 132 -9.27 -12.11 -3.39
CA TYR A 132 -9.04 -12.26 -4.83
C TYR A 132 -9.92 -13.36 -5.42
N ARG A 133 -9.95 -14.53 -4.78
CA ARG A 133 -10.77 -15.67 -5.24
C ARG A 133 -12.25 -15.36 -5.20
N GLU A 134 -12.72 -14.69 -4.17
CA GLU A 134 -14.14 -14.34 -4.03
C GLU A 134 -14.59 -13.25 -4.99
N ASN A 135 -13.79 -12.22 -5.19
CA ASN A 135 -14.25 -10.97 -5.80
C ASN A 135 -13.72 -10.75 -7.22
N ILE A 136 -12.59 -11.34 -7.58
CA ILE A 136 -11.93 -11.09 -8.86
C ILE A 136 -11.90 -12.32 -9.75
N GLU A 137 -11.47 -13.45 -9.23
CA GLU A 137 -11.29 -14.69 -10.00
C GLU A 137 -12.60 -15.21 -10.60
N LYS A 138 -13.73 -14.97 -9.92
CA LYS A 138 -15.06 -15.36 -10.39
C LYS A 138 -15.62 -14.47 -11.50
N ASP A 139 -15.02 -13.31 -11.73
CA ASP A 139 -15.41 -12.39 -12.80
C ASP A 139 -14.48 -12.57 -14.00
N PRO A 140 -14.95 -13.21 -15.10
CA PRO A 140 -14.09 -13.48 -16.25
C PRO A 140 -13.54 -12.21 -16.93
N ALA A 141 -14.27 -11.10 -16.86
CA ALA A 141 -13.83 -9.83 -17.43
C ALA A 141 -12.64 -9.24 -16.68
N LEU A 142 -12.62 -9.39 -15.35
CA LEU A 142 -11.51 -8.96 -14.50
C LEU A 142 -10.34 -9.94 -14.54
N GLU A 143 -10.63 -11.23 -14.47
CA GLU A 143 -9.61 -12.28 -14.41
C GLU A 143 -8.68 -12.24 -15.64
N ARG A 144 -9.21 -11.89 -16.80
CA ARG A 144 -8.42 -11.73 -18.04
C ARG A 144 -7.43 -10.57 -18.01
N ARG A 145 -7.63 -9.59 -17.14
CA ARG A 145 -6.85 -8.35 -17.09
C ARG A 145 -5.78 -8.36 -16.01
N PHE A 146 -5.94 -9.23 -15.02
CA PHE A 146 -5.07 -9.28 -13.85
C PHE A 146 -4.12 -10.47 -13.87
N GLN A 147 -2.92 -10.25 -13.37
CA GLN A 147 -1.95 -11.28 -13.08
C GLN A 147 -1.61 -11.27 -11.60
N GLN A 148 -1.80 -12.40 -10.94
CA GLN A 148 -1.41 -12.57 -9.55
C GLN A 148 0.11 -12.50 -9.38
N VAL A 149 0.55 -11.76 -8.39
CA VAL A 149 1.95 -11.68 -7.95
C VAL A 149 1.96 -11.90 -6.43
N PHE A 150 2.45 -13.04 -5.99
CA PHE A 150 2.47 -13.38 -4.58
C PHE A 150 3.56 -12.63 -3.83
N VAL A 151 3.18 -12.06 -2.69
CA VAL A 151 4.07 -11.38 -1.74
C VAL A 151 4.01 -12.15 -0.43
N GLY A 152 5.09 -12.88 -0.14
CA GLY A 152 5.21 -13.65 1.10
C GLY A 152 5.73 -12.80 2.25
N GLU A 153 5.56 -13.33 3.47
CA GLU A 153 6.18 -12.75 4.66
C GLU A 153 7.71 -12.74 4.52
N PRO A 154 8.38 -11.59 4.71
CA PRO A 154 9.84 -11.54 4.68
C PRO A 154 10.45 -12.32 5.85
N SER A 155 11.68 -12.77 5.68
CA SER A 155 12.48 -13.34 6.77
C SER A 155 12.82 -12.28 7.81
N VAL A 156 13.30 -12.73 8.98
CA VAL A 156 13.83 -11.80 10.01
C VAL A 156 14.96 -10.95 9.43
N GLU A 157 15.86 -11.55 8.68
CA GLU A 157 17.00 -10.87 8.05
C GLU A 157 16.54 -9.80 7.03
N ASP A 158 15.61 -10.16 6.16
CA ASP A 158 15.02 -9.22 5.21
C ASP A 158 14.28 -8.09 5.92
N THR A 159 13.58 -8.40 7.01
CA THR A 159 12.89 -7.42 7.83
C THR A 159 13.87 -6.42 8.45
N VAL A 160 15.01 -6.88 8.96
CA VAL A 160 16.07 -5.98 9.48
C VAL A 160 16.54 -5.02 8.38
N ALA A 161 16.75 -5.51 7.17
CA ALA A 161 17.12 -4.66 6.04
C ALA A 161 16.05 -3.61 5.71
N ILE A 162 14.78 -4.00 5.73
CA ILE A 162 13.64 -3.07 5.56
C ILE A 162 13.64 -2.01 6.66
N LEU A 163 13.80 -2.42 7.91
CA LEU A 163 13.82 -1.51 9.06
C LEU A 163 14.97 -0.50 8.98
N ARG A 164 16.15 -0.92 8.53
CA ARG A 164 17.29 -0.02 8.29
C ARG A 164 16.96 1.05 7.25
N GLY A 165 16.20 0.68 6.21
CA GLY A 165 15.79 1.62 5.17
C GLY A 165 14.78 2.66 5.64
N ILE A 166 13.89 2.31 6.57
CA ILE A 166 12.81 3.20 7.05
C ILE A 166 13.13 3.90 8.37
N ALA A 167 14.12 3.45 9.13
CA ALA A 167 14.47 4.00 10.43
C ALA A 167 14.69 5.52 10.43
N PRO A 168 15.39 6.12 9.45
CA PRO A 168 15.56 7.59 9.41
C PRO A 168 14.24 8.37 9.41
N LYS A 169 13.20 7.84 8.76
CA LYS A 169 11.87 8.45 8.74
C LYS A 169 11.24 8.48 10.13
N TYR A 170 11.34 7.37 10.87
CA TYR A 170 10.81 7.26 12.23
C TYR A 170 11.63 8.07 13.23
N GLU A 171 12.95 8.10 13.08
CA GLU A 171 13.82 8.97 13.89
C GLU A 171 13.46 10.44 13.74
N ALA A 172 13.24 10.89 12.49
CA ALA A 172 12.83 12.26 12.20
C ALA A 172 11.44 12.58 12.77
N HIS A 173 10.50 11.65 12.66
CA HIS A 173 9.12 11.85 13.13
C HIS A 173 9.05 11.94 14.65
N HIS A 174 9.68 11.01 15.35
CA HIS A 174 9.65 10.96 16.83
C HIS A 174 10.77 11.78 17.49
N LYS A 175 11.72 12.30 16.72
CA LYS A 175 12.90 13.04 17.22
C LYS A 175 13.69 12.24 18.26
N VAL A 176 13.94 11.00 17.97
CA VAL A 176 14.73 10.07 18.78
C VAL A 176 15.73 9.36 17.88
N THR A 177 16.80 8.82 18.47
CA THR A 177 17.76 7.96 17.77
C THR A 177 17.37 6.51 17.95
N ILE A 178 17.35 5.75 16.85
CA ILE A 178 17.06 4.32 16.83
C ILE A 178 18.35 3.57 16.50
N SER A 179 18.86 2.80 17.47
CA SER A 179 20.07 2.01 17.25
C SER A 179 19.82 0.83 16.33
N ASP A 180 20.88 0.36 15.65
CA ASP A 180 20.79 -0.86 14.82
C ASP A 180 20.40 -2.08 15.65
N GLY A 181 20.87 -2.17 16.88
CA GLY A 181 20.47 -3.24 17.82
C GLY A 181 18.98 -3.24 18.13
N ALA A 182 18.34 -2.07 18.19
CA ALA A 182 16.90 -1.95 18.36
C ALA A 182 16.14 -2.47 17.14
N LEU A 183 16.63 -2.23 15.92
CA LEU A 183 16.05 -2.76 14.70
C LEU A 183 16.10 -4.29 14.64
N VAL A 184 17.26 -4.85 14.96
CA VAL A 184 17.42 -6.31 15.05
C VAL A 184 16.51 -6.91 16.12
N ALA A 185 16.42 -6.30 17.29
CA ALA A 185 15.55 -6.74 18.36
C ALA A 185 14.08 -6.67 17.96
N ALA A 186 13.63 -5.60 17.28
CA ALA A 186 12.25 -5.47 16.82
C ALA A 186 11.87 -6.58 15.85
N ALA A 187 12.70 -6.91 14.88
CA ALA A 187 12.46 -8.00 13.94
C ALA A 187 12.45 -9.37 14.64
N THR A 188 13.43 -9.63 15.46
CA THR A 188 13.60 -10.94 16.14
C THR A 188 12.50 -11.18 17.16
N LEU A 189 12.21 -10.20 18.03
CA LEU A 189 11.24 -10.35 19.11
C LEU A 189 9.79 -10.37 18.58
N SER A 190 9.48 -9.57 17.57
CA SER A 190 8.15 -9.60 16.95
C SER A 190 7.91 -10.95 16.27
N ASN A 191 8.91 -11.48 15.58
CA ASN A 191 8.81 -12.79 14.96
C ASN A 191 8.57 -13.90 15.97
N ARG A 192 9.21 -13.83 17.13
CA ARG A 192 9.13 -14.87 18.18
C ARG A 192 7.86 -14.77 18.99
N TYR A 193 7.42 -13.57 19.37
CA TYR A 193 6.38 -13.38 20.38
C TYR A 193 5.05 -12.87 19.83
N ILE A 194 5.03 -12.25 18.67
CA ILE A 194 3.80 -11.77 18.03
C ILE A 194 3.41 -12.72 16.90
N THR A 195 2.51 -13.66 17.18
CA THR A 195 2.16 -14.74 16.25
C THR A 195 0.93 -14.46 15.40
N GLY A 196 0.09 -13.52 15.78
CA GLY A 196 -1.15 -13.18 15.07
C GLY A 196 -0.98 -12.14 13.95
N ARG A 197 0.25 -11.68 13.71
CA ARG A 197 0.55 -10.65 12.71
C ARG A 197 1.79 -11.04 11.92
N GLN A 198 2.02 -10.34 10.80
CA GLN A 198 3.07 -10.65 9.84
C GLN A 198 4.24 -9.64 9.91
N LEU A 199 5.46 -10.12 9.62
CA LEU A 199 6.58 -9.25 9.28
C LEU A 199 6.35 -8.64 7.88
N PRO A 200 6.75 -7.41 7.61
CA PRO A 200 7.52 -6.54 8.48
C PRO A 200 6.67 -5.65 9.39
N ASP A 201 5.36 -5.57 9.21
CA ASP A 201 4.51 -4.60 9.90
C ASP A 201 4.55 -4.72 11.42
N LYS A 202 4.54 -5.93 11.96
CA LYS A 202 4.62 -6.11 13.42
C LYS A 202 5.95 -5.62 14.01
N ALA A 203 7.03 -5.68 13.26
CA ALA A 203 8.33 -5.14 13.68
C ALA A 203 8.37 -3.61 13.56
N ILE A 204 7.79 -3.07 12.50
CA ILE A 204 7.66 -1.62 12.29
C ILE A 204 6.84 -0.99 13.42
N ASP A 205 5.73 -1.60 13.78
CA ASP A 205 4.88 -1.13 14.88
C ASP A 205 5.61 -1.14 16.23
N LEU A 206 6.46 -2.13 16.51
CA LEU A 206 7.28 -2.13 17.72
C LEU A 206 8.23 -0.94 17.78
N ILE A 207 8.86 -0.60 16.67
CA ILE A 207 9.76 0.55 16.59
C ILE A 207 8.99 1.84 16.78
N ASP A 208 7.87 1.99 16.11
CA ASP A 208 7.02 3.17 16.18
C ASP A 208 6.51 3.40 17.61
N GLU A 209 5.99 2.36 18.24
CA GLU A 209 5.51 2.39 19.62
C GLU A 209 6.63 2.71 20.63
N ALA A 210 7.77 2.05 20.51
CA ALA A 210 8.91 2.27 21.40
C ALA A 210 9.47 3.70 21.26
N ALA A 211 9.58 4.20 20.03
CA ALA A 211 10.04 5.56 19.76
C ALA A 211 9.08 6.61 20.31
N SER A 212 7.78 6.40 20.11
CA SER A 212 6.73 7.27 20.65
C SER A 212 6.76 7.32 22.17
N ARG A 213 6.89 6.17 22.82
CA ARG A 213 6.97 6.06 24.28
C ARG A 213 8.20 6.77 24.83
N LEU A 214 9.36 6.53 24.23
CA LEU A 214 10.61 7.18 24.63
C LEU A 214 10.50 8.70 24.49
N ARG A 215 9.88 9.20 23.43
CA ARG A 215 9.67 10.63 23.22
C ARG A 215 8.78 11.22 24.32
N MET A 216 7.69 10.54 24.68
CA MET A 216 6.83 10.97 25.78
C MET A 216 7.57 11.03 27.10
N GLU A 217 8.42 10.07 27.41
CA GLU A 217 9.25 10.04 28.61
C GLU A 217 10.25 11.21 28.63
N LEU A 218 10.84 11.55 27.50
CA LEU A 218 11.77 12.67 27.38
C LEU A 218 11.07 14.04 27.52
N ASP A 219 9.85 14.16 27.06
CA ASP A 219 9.06 15.41 27.11
C ASP A 219 8.34 15.61 28.44
N SER A 220 8.15 14.55 29.24
CA SER A 220 7.53 14.65 30.56
C SER A 220 8.57 15.12 31.59
N SER A 221 8.22 16.16 32.33
CA SER A 221 9.02 16.54 33.54
C SER A 221 8.93 15.41 34.55
N PRO A 222 10.05 15.01 35.19
CA PRO A 222 10.00 14.08 36.31
C PRO A 222 9.05 14.61 37.39
N VAL A 223 8.22 13.74 37.94
CA VAL A 223 7.23 14.10 39.00
C VAL A 223 7.90 14.84 40.15
N GLU A 224 9.12 14.48 40.48
CA GLU A 224 9.96 15.11 41.48
C GLU A 224 10.24 16.60 41.20
N ILE A 225 10.33 16.99 39.92
CA ILE A 225 10.55 18.40 39.53
C ILE A 225 9.22 19.18 39.62
N ASP A 226 8.11 18.54 39.26
CA ASP A 226 6.80 19.18 39.37
C ASP A 226 6.35 19.39 40.84
N GLU A 227 6.72 18.48 41.72
CA GLU A 227 6.49 18.64 43.17
C GLU A 227 7.33 19.78 43.78
N LEU A 228 8.51 20.04 43.23
CA LEU A 228 9.36 21.16 43.68
C LEU A 228 8.93 22.53 43.13
N ARG A 229 8.07 22.56 42.12
CA ARG A 229 7.52 23.79 41.53
C ARG A 229 6.19 24.24 42.14
N ARG A 230 5.59 23.41 42.99
CA ARG A 230 4.38 23.73 43.79
C ARG A 230 4.74 24.20 45.20
#